data_25277f97708b9a0b6ff178752453d281
#
_entry.id   25277f97708b9a0b6ff178752453d281
#
_cell.length_a   1.000
_cell.length_b   1.000
_cell.length_c   1.000
_cell.angle_alpha   90.00
_cell.angle_beta   90.00
_cell.angle_gamma   90.00
#
_symmetry.space_group_name_H-M   'P 1'
#
loop_
_entity.id
_entity.type
_entity.pdbx_description
1 polymer ?
#
loop_
_entity_poly.entity_id
_entity_poly.type
_entity_poly.pdbx_seq_one_letter_code
_entity_poly.pdbx_strand_id
1 'polypeptide(L)'
;MRDYKTQLLRSVAAACLLALPLWADQAQSMTLKEAVEIAINTNPEVGSVANNRRAIDEELRQGRALYLPQIDLRAATGPEYSDNVTVEARGKDDITLVRKEGSATLSQLLFDGFFADSEVEKQIARVESAAHRVNETSEFIGLDAVESYLEVLRHRARVEIAENNVQVHRQRLDQVRARADAGGGNIADVRQAEARLSNAESSLNQVRGDLKDAEALFIRVVGQAPDTLEDPTVPADVVPADVESAVALAIENSPTVRFARADVKAAEADVKQQNSSLYPDLRLELGGSINDDIDGRRDTEYDATALVVMRYNLYRGGADVARIREFKYRQAEALDRLRVNERKVAEDTRVSWNAMEVSHNNVEILRREVEANEQTRDVYKQQFEIGQRGLLDLLDADNELFLARDSLVTAEYTELFANYRLLASQGSLQASLGLTPVEAADPQAAESWSPFD
;
A
#
# COMPACT_ATOMS: atom_id res chain seq x y z
N MET A 1 5.10 -63.16 -34.67
CA MET A 1 6.45 -63.71 -34.49
C MET A 1 7.02 -62.90 -33.35
N ARG A 2 6.90 -63.49 -32.22
CA ARG A 2 7.89 -64.10 -31.31
C ARG A 2 8.84 -63.08 -30.78
N ASP A 3 8.60 -62.73 -29.52
CA ASP A 3 9.26 -63.25 -28.31
C ASP A 3 10.69 -62.73 -28.15
N TYR A 4 10.90 -61.88 -27.12
CA TYR A 4 11.92 -62.12 -26.13
C TYR A 4 11.46 -61.55 -24.80
N LYS A 5 10.86 -62.45 -24.03
CA LYS A 5 10.68 -62.35 -22.58
C LYS A 5 11.95 -62.76 -21.87
N THR A 6 12.15 -62.12 -20.69
CA THR A 6 12.79 -62.70 -19.51
C THR A 6 14.29 -63.00 -19.57
N GLN A 7 15.06 -62.21 -18.84
CA GLN A 7 15.89 -62.61 -17.69
C GLN A 7 16.75 -61.43 -17.23
N LEU A 8 16.54 -60.93 -16.04
CA LEU A 8 17.48 -61.05 -14.91
C LEU A 8 16.94 -60.27 -13.73
N LEU A 9 16.16 -60.95 -12.92
CA LEU A 9 16.03 -60.70 -11.50
C LEU A 9 17.24 -61.35 -10.84
N ARG A 10 18.07 -60.56 -10.16
CA ARG A 10 18.66 -60.89 -8.84
C ARG A 10 19.80 -59.94 -8.47
N SER A 11 19.62 -59.34 -7.29
CA SER A 11 20.68 -58.94 -6.36
C SER A 11 21.45 -57.66 -6.67
N VAL A 12 21.04 -56.53 -6.09
CA VAL A 12 21.87 -55.83 -5.07
C VAL A 12 20.93 -54.98 -4.22
N ALA A 13 20.60 -55.51 -3.03
CA ALA A 13 20.13 -54.68 -1.92
C ALA A 13 21.30 -53.86 -1.42
N ALA A 14 21.50 -52.68 -1.99
CA ALA A 14 22.36 -51.66 -1.45
C ALA A 14 21.48 -50.68 -0.66
N ALA A 15 21.62 -50.72 0.65
CA ALA A 15 21.04 -49.80 1.61
C ALA A 15 21.50 -48.37 1.27
N CYS A 16 20.73 -47.63 0.48
CA CYS A 16 20.76 -46.18 0.49
C CYS A 16 20.01 -45.70 1.71
N LEU A 17 20.70 -45.60 2.83
CA LEU A 17 20.37 -44.66 3.89
C LEU A 17 20.33 -43.29 3.25
N LEU A 18 19.12 -42.83 2.84
CA LEU A 18 18.78 -41.47 2.57
C LEU A 18 19.00 -40.72 3.90
N ALA A 19 20.20 -40.18 4.10
CA ALA A 19 20.44 -39.09 4.98
C ALA A 19 19.61 -37.91 4.42
N LEU A 20 18.36 -37.81 4.83
CA LEU A 20 17.62 -36.56 4.80
C LEU A 20 18.50 -35.58 5.59
N PRO A 21 18.98 -34.49 5.01
CA PRO A 21 19.47 -33.42 5.81
C PRO A 21 18.27 -32.98 6.64
N LEU A 22 18.32 -33.21 7.94
CA LEU A 22 17.59 -32.45 8.93
C LEU A 22 18.07 -31.00 8.70
N TRP A 23 17.39 -30.30 7.81
CA TRP A 23 17.35 -28.87 7.88
C TRP A 23 16.65 -28.61 9.23
N ALA A 24 17.45 -28.49 10.29
CA ALA A 24 17.05 -27.76 11.45
C ALA A 24 16.74 -26.37 10.86
N ASP A 25 15.47 -26.12 10.65
CA ASP A 25 14.94 -24.77 10.48
C ASP A 25 15.42 -24.04 11.74
N GLN A 26 16.58 -23.41 11.64
CA GLN A 26 16.98 -22.45 12.65
C GLN A 26 15.87 -21.41 12.52
N ALA A 27 14.98 -21.39 13.49
CA ALA A 27 14.00 -20.35 13.65
C ALA A 27 14.77 -19.03 13.63
N GLN A 28 14.96 -18.50 12.41
CA GLN A 28 15.67 -17.27 12.18
C GLN A 28 14.75 -16.20 12.74
N SER A 29 15.22 -15.45 13.72
CA SER A 29 14.43 -14.36 14.28
C SER A 29 14.12 -13.37 13.16
N MET A 30 12.85 -13.02 13.02
CA MET A 30 12.38 -12.06 12.02
C MET A 30 12.79 -10.65 12.45
N THR A 31 13.50 -9.95 11.60
CA THR A 31 13.83 -8.54 11.80
C THR A 31 12.67 -7.63 11.43
N LEU A 32 12.65 -6.40 11.96
CA LEU A 32 11.65 -5.39 11.57
C LEU A 32 11.68 -5.11 10.06
N LYS A 33 12.88 -5.05 9.48
CA LYS A 33 13.07 -4.87 8.03
C LYS A 33 12.36 -5.96 7.23
N GLU A 34 12.57 -7.23 7.58
CA GLU A 34 11.95 -8.38 6.91
C GLU A 34 10.42 -8.36 7.05
N ALA A 35 9.90 -8.03 8.24
CA ALA A 35 8.47 -7.92 8.47
C ALA A 35 7.83 -6.84 7.56
N VAL A 36 8.45 -5.66 7.47
CA VAL A 36 7.99 -4.57 6.61
C VAL A 36 8.09 -4.96 5.13
N GLU A 37 9.19 -5.60 4.71
CA GLU A 37 9.38 -6.06 3.33
C GLU A 37 8.31 -7.09 2.93
N ILE A 38 8.02 -8.06 3.78
CA ILE A 38 6.97 -9.06 3.57
C ILE A 38 5.60 -8.36 3.47
N ALA A 39 5.28 -7.47 4.41
CA ALA A 39 4.02 -6.74 4.42
C ALA A 39 3.81 -5.98 3.11
N ILE A 40 4.76 -5.16 2.68
CA ILE A 40 4.66 -4.37 1.45
C ILE A 40 4.49 -5.26 0.21
N ASN A 41 5.22 -6.39 0.12
CA ASN A 41 5.19 -7.26 -1.04
C ASN A 41 3.95 -8.18 -1.11
N THR A 42 3.31 -8.48 0.01
CA THR A 42 2.20 -9.44 0.08
C THR A 42 0.85 -8.81 0.39
N ASN A 43 0.81 -7.56 0.87
CA ASN A 43 -0.44 -6.92 1.28
C ASN A 43 -1.35 -6.64 0.05
N PRO A 44 -2.62 -7.07 0.09
CA PRO A 44 -3.57 -6.84 -1.01
C PRO A 44 -3.84 -5.36 -1.32
N GLU A 45 -3.68 -4.45 -0.38
CA GLU A 45 -3.86 -3.00 -0.60
C GLU A 45 -2.77 -2.45 -1.52
N VAL A 46 -1.50 -2.83 -1.29
CA VAL A 46 -0.39 -2.49 -2.20
C VAL A 46 -0.61 -3.15 -3.57
N GLY A 47 -1.04 -4.42 -3.58
CA GLY A 47 -1.40 -5.14 -4.82
C GLY A 47 -2.50 -4.44 -5.62
N SER A 48 -3.50 -3.88 -4.94
CA SER A 48 -4.62 -3.16 -5.56
C SER A 48 -4.13 -1.88 -6.28
N VAL A 49 -3.36 -1.03 -5.59
CA VAL A 49 -2.84 0.21 -6.19
C VAL A 49 -1.79 -0.06 -7.27
N ALA A 50 -0.99 -1.12 -7.14
CA ALA A 50 -0.06 -1.56 -8.18
C ALA A 50 -0.79 -2.02 -9.45
N ASN A 51 -1.90 -2.76 -9.32
CA ASN A 51 -2.73 -3.14 -10.46
C ASN A 51 -3.43 -1.93 -11.09
N ASN A 52 -3.88 -0.95 -10.31
CA ASN A 52 -4.41 0.30 -10.84
C ASN A 52 -3.34 1.06 -11.64
N ARG A 53 -2.11 1.10 -11.15
CA ARG A 53 -0.98 1.70 -11.86
C ARG A 53 -0.74 1.00 -13.22
N ARG A 54 -0.74 -0.34 -13.26
CA ARG A 54 -0.64 -1.12 -14.52
C ARG A 54 -1.79 -0.83 -15.48
N ALA A 55 -3.01 -0.63 -14.97
CA ALA A 55 -4.14 -0.23 -15.81
C ALA A 55 -3.91 1.14 -16.47
N ILE A 56 -3.33 2.10 -15.74
CA ILE A 56 -2.99 3.42 -16.27
C ILE A 56 -1.85 3.33 -17.31
N ASP A 57 -0.93 2.35 -17.18
CA ASP A 57 0.07 2.08 -18.23
C ASP A 57 -0.58 1.68 -19.55
N GLU A 58 -1.63 0.87 -19.48
CA GLU A 58 -2.39 0.50 -20.68
C GLU A 58 -3.18 1.71 -21.26
N GLU A 59 -3.63 2.65 -20.41
CA GLU A 59 -4.21 3.92 -20.90
C GLU A 59 -3.14 4.76 -21.62
N LEU A 60 -1.89 4.78 -21.15
CA LEU A 60 -0.79 5.43 -21.85
C LEU A 60 -0.50 4.76 -23.21
N ARG A 61 -0.56 3.43 -23.29
CA ARG A 61 -0.44 2.71 -24.56
C ARG A 61 -1.58 3.06 -25.51
N GLN A 62 -2.81 3.20 -25.02
CA GLN A 62 -3.95 3.67 -25.82
C GLN A 62 -3.73 5.11 -26.31
N GLY A 63 -3.19 6.01 -25.47
CA GLY A 63 -2.82 7.36 -25.88
C GLY A 63 -1.78 7.37 -27.01
N ARG A 64 -0.74 6.54 -26.90
CA ARG A 64 0.30 6.39 -27.94
C ARG A 64 -0.26 5.76 -29.22
N ALA A 65 -1.28 4.90 -29.11
CA ALA A 65 -1.94 4.30 -30.30
C ALA A 65 -2.65 5.33 -31.19
N LEU A 66 -2.94 6.55 -30.71
CA LEU A 66 -3.50 7.63 -31.52
C LEU A 66 -2.60 8.03 -32.70
N TYR A 67 -1.28 7.78 -32.60
CA TYR A 67 -0.33 8.04 -33.70
C TYR A 67 -0.29 6.93 -34.74
N LEU A 68 -0.88 5.76 -34.45
CA LEU A 68 -0.85 4.63 -35.36
C LEU A 68 -2.04 4.65 -36.32
N PRO A 69 -1.92 3.99 -37.50
CA PRO A 69 -3.05 3.85 -38.39
C PRO A 69 -4.13 2.96 -37.80
N GLN A 70 -5.38 3.38 -37.95
CA GLN A 70 -6.56 2.58 -37.64
C GLN A 70 -7.08 1.91 -38.92
N ILE A 71 -7.38 0.61 -38.85
CA ILE A 71 -7.92 -0.16 -39.99
C ILE A 71 -9.29 -0.69 -39.58
N ASP A 72 -10.32 -0.27 -40.31
CA ASP A 72 -11.69 -0.66 -40.12
C ASP A 72 -12.17 -1.53 -41.29
N LEU A 73 -12.80 -2.66 -41.00
CA LEU A 73 -13.46 -3.51 -41.97
C LEU A 73 -14.97 -3.49 -41.71
N ARG A 74 -15.73 -3.30 -42.76
CA ARG A 74 -17.20 -3.35 -42.71
C ARG A 74 -17.70 -4.32 -43.77
N ALA A 75 -18.65 -5.19 -43.40
CA ALA A 75 -19.41 -6.03 -44.30
C ALA A 75 -20.90 -5.93 -43.97
N ALA A 76 -21.75 -5.82 -44.99
CA ALA A 76 -23.21 -5.80 -44.80
C ALA A 76 -23.89 -6.59 -45.92
N THR A 77 -24.98 -7.28 -45.61
CA THR A 77 -25.84 -7.96 -46.58
C THR A 77 -27.29 -7.92 -46.10
N GLY A 78 -28.21 -7.81 -47.02
CA GLY A 78 -29.65 -7.82 -46.72
C GLY A 78 -30.52 -7.53 -47.92
N PRO A 79 -31.83 -7.76 -47.85
CA PRO A 79 -32.76 -7.36 -48.90
C PRO A 79 -32.83 -5.84 -49.00
N GLU A 80 -32.72 -5.32 -50.20
CA GLU A 80 -32.93 -3.90 -50.51
C GLU A 80 -34.04 -3.77 -51.55
N TYR A 81 -35.09 -3.00 -51.22
CA TYR A 81 -36.11 -2.60 -52.13
C TYR A 81 -35.71 -1.23 -52.72
N SER A 82 -35.63 -1.17 -54.06
CA SER A 82 -35.26 0.06 -54.76
C SER A 82 -36.37 0.44 -55.77
N ASP A 83 -36.87 1.67 -55.63
CA ASP A 83 -37.72 2.40 -56.58
C ASP A 83 -37.00 3.73 -56.80
N ASN A 84 -36.29 3.82 -57.92
CA ASN A 84 -35.49 4.99 -58.29
C ASN A 84 -35.27 5.11 -59.80
N VAL A 85 -34.76 6.23 -60.22
CA VAL A 85 -34.54 6.58 -61.65
C VAL A 85 -33.69 5.50 -62.38
N THR A 86 -32.80 4.81 -61.70
CA THR A 86 -31.95 3.76 -62.30
C THR A 86 -32.79 2.51 -62.61
N VAL A 87 -33.77 2.18 -61.79
CA VAL A 87 -34.71 1.09 -61.95
C VAL A 87 -35.71 1.42 -63.08
N GLU A 88 -36.26 2.65 -63.06
CA GLU A 88 -37.17 3.16 -64.09
C GLU A 88 -36.47 3.17 -65.47
N ALA A 89 -35.23 3.64 -65.59
CA ALA A 89 -34.48 3.65 -66.85
C ALA A 89 -34.25 2.25 -67.43
N ARG A 90 -34.39 1.19 -66.61
CA ARG A 90 -34.35 -0.23 -67.04
C ARG A 90 -35.72 -0.82 -67.33
N GLY A 91 -36.78 0.01 -67.37
CA GLY A 91 -38.15 -0.41 -67.67
C GLY A 91 -38.83 -1.20 -66.57
N LYS A 92 -38.50 -0.90 -65.32
CA LYS A 92 -39.12 -1.50 -64.13
C LYS A 92 -39.59 -0.41 -63.19
N ASP A 93 -40.68 -0.64 -62.50
CA ASP A 93 -41.21 0.31 -61.49
C ASP A 93 -40.48 0.12 -60.17
N ASP A 94 -40.09 -1.11 -59.82
CA ASP A 94 -39.32 -1.44 -58.60
C ASP A 94 -38.48 -2.72 -58.80
N ILE A 95 -37.56 -2.96 -57.84
CA ILE A 95 -36.80 -4.20 -57.78
C ILE A 95 -36.33 -4.48 -56.31
N THR A 96 -36.39 -5.75 -55.93
CA THR A 96 -35.79 -6.21 -54.66
C THR A 96 -34.55 -7.06 -54.98
N LEU A 97 -33.40 -6.63 -54.43
CA LEU A 97 -32.14 -7.37 -54.58
C LEU A 97 -31.56 -7.70 -53.21
N VAL A 98 -30.59 -8.63 -53.18
CA VAL A 98 -29.82 -8.92 -51.94
C VAL A 98 -28.54 -8.09 -52.01
N ARG A 99 -28.58 -6.93 -51.38
CA ARG A 99 -27.44 -6.03 -51.26
C ARG A 99 -26.29 -6.72 -50.51
N LYS A 100 -25.08 -6.56 -51.02
CA LYS A 100 -23.83 -7.00 -50.38
C LYS A 100 -22.81 -5.87 -50.47
N GLU A 101 -22.25 -5.54 -49.32
CA GLU A 101 -21.22 -4.53 -49.18
C GLU A 101 -20.01 -5.07 -48.46
N GLY A 102 -18.83 -4.72 -48.90
CA GLY A 102 -17.58 -4.91 -48.21
C GLY A 102 -16.72 -3.66 -48.31
N SER A 103 -16.21 -3.15 -47.26
CA SER A 103 -15.25 -2.03 -47.28
C SER A 103 -14.12 -2.22 -46.28
N ALA A 104 -12.95 -1.69 -46.67
CA ALA A 104 -11.79 -1.55 -45.80
C ALA A 104 -11.36 -0.09 -45.81
N THR A 105 -11.15 0.49 -44.64
CA THR A 105 -10.68 1.89 -44.53
C THR A 105 -9.48 1.92 -43.62
N LEU A 106 -8.37 2.53 -44.08
CA LEU A 106 -7.22 2.87 -43.25
C LEU A 106 -7.27 4.38 -43.00
N SER A 107 -7.24 4.77 -41.73
CA SER A 107 -7.19 6.15 -41.28
C SER A 107 -5.91 6.42 -40.51
N GLN A 108 -5.10 7.37 -40.97
CA GLN A 108 -3.86 7.79 -40.35
C GLN A 108 -3.94 9.26 -39.94
N LEU A 109 -3.68 9.52 -38.64
CA LEU A 109 -3.57 10.88 -38.13
C LEU A 109 -2.34 11.56 -38.76
N LEU A 110 -2.54 12.78 -39.30
CA LEU A 110 -1.47 13.65 -39.80
C LEU A 110 -1.28 14.86 -38.87
N PHE A 111 -2.38 15.43 -38.40
CA PHE A 111 -2.38 16.58 -37.48
C PHE A 111 -3.75 16.70 -36.81
N ASP A 112 -3.79 16.92 -35.49
CA ASP A 112 -5.02 17.05 -34.70
C ASP A 112 -5.00 18.26 -33.74
N GLY A 113 -4.15 19.25 -34.02
CA GLY A 113 -3.99 20.41 -33.15
C GLY A 113 -3.29 20.08 -31.84
N PHE A 114 -2.39 19.08 -31.81
CA PHE A 114 -1.65 18.59 -30.65
C PHE A 114 -2.54 17.85 -29.60
N PHE A 115 -3.67 17.32 -30.03
CA PHE A 115 -4.53 16.54 -29.14
C PHE A 115 -3.85 15.25 -28.69
N ALA A 116 -3.30 14.46 -29.63
CA ALA A 116 -2.58 13.21 -29.32
C ALA A 116 -1.34 13.47 -28.47
N ASP A 117 -0.55 14.51 -28.76
CA ASP A 117 0.60 14.90 -27.95
C ASP A 117 0.20 15.21 -26.50
N SER A 118 -0.86 16.01 -26.33
CA SER A 118 -1.37 16.41 -25.02
C SER A 118 -1.99 15.22 -24.28
N GLU A 119 -2.63 14.28 -24.99
CA GLU A 119 -3.15 13.04 -24.40
C GLU A 119 -2.02 12.18 -23.84
N VAL A 120 -0.95 11.99 -24.61
CA VAL A 120 0.23 11.23 -24.14
C VAL A 120 0.89 11.92 -22.95
N GLU A 121 1.07 13.26 -22.99
CA GLU A 121 1.62 14.04 -21.87
C GLU A 121 0.75 13.87 -20.60
N LYS A 122 -0.57 13.93 -20.73
CA LYS A 122 -1.51 13.67 -19.63
C LYS A 122 -1.35 12.28 -19.08
N GLN A 123 -1.31 11.25 -19.93
CA GLN A 123 -1.19 9.87 -19.47
C GLN A 123 0.16 9.60 -18.79
N ILE A 124 1.26 10.19 -19.27
CA ILE A 124 2.56 10.12 -18.57
C ILE A 124 2.45 10.71 -17.16
N ALA A 125 1.84 11.88 -17.02
CA ALA A 125 1.64 12.50 -15.71
C ALA A 125 0.73 11.65 -14.78
N ARG A 126 -0.29 10.96 -15.33
CA ARG A 126 -1.15 10.03 -14.58
C ARG A 126 -0.40 8.79 -14.14
N VAL A 127 0.50 8.25 -14.97
CA VAL A 127 1.39 7.15 -14.62
C VAL A 127 2.31 7.57 -13.47
N GLU A 128 2.92 8.76 -13.54
CA GLU A 128 3.74 9.34 -12.46
C GLU A 128 2.93 9.47 -11.16
N SER A 129 1.71 10.00 -11.22
CA SER A 129 0.81 10.12 -10.07
C SER A 129 0.50 8.74 -9.47
N ALA A 130 0.13 7.77 -10.30
CA ALA A 130 -0.21 6.42 -9.85
C ALA A 130 0.99 5.70 -9.20
N ALA A 131 2.21 5.86 -9.73
CA ALA A 131 3.43 5.32 -9.15
C ALA A 131 3.69 5.90 -7.75
N HIS A 132 3.51 7.21 -7.57
CA HIS A 132 3.63 7.84 -6.26
C HIS A 132 2.53 7.42 -5.27
N ARG A 133 1.32 7.08 -5.75
CA ARG A 133 0.26 6.50 -4.90
C ARG A 133 0.60 5.08 -4.45
N VAL A 134 1.28 4.28 -5.29
CA VAL A 134 1.82 2.98 -4.87
C VAL A 134 2.83 3.19 -3.75
N ASN A 135 3.73 4.16 -3.89
CA ASN A 135 4.72 4.46 -2.87
C ASN A 135 4.07 4.95 -1.56
N GLU A 136 3.06 5.83 -1.64
CA GLU A 136 2.27 6.28 -0.49
C GLU A 136 1.66 5.11 0.27
N THR A 137 0.96 4.21 -0.44
CA THR A 137 0.34 3.02 0.18
C THR A 137 1.40 2.10 0.79
N SER A 138 2.56 1.95 0.13
CA SER A 138 3.67 1.15 0.66
C SER A 138 4.27 1.74 1.95
N GLU A 139 4.38 3.08 2.05
CA GLU A 139 4.80 3.75 3.29
C GLU A 139 3.79 3.54 4.42
N PHE A 140 2.48 3.63 4.16
CA PHE A 140 1.44 3.38 5.15
C PHE A 140 1.41 1.92 5.62
N ILE A 141 1.43 0.97 4.69
CA ILE A 141 1.49 -0.46 5.05
C ILE A 141 2.78 -0.80 5.77
N GLY A 142 3.90 -0.17 5.37
CA GLY A 142 5.17 -0.29 6.10
C GLY A 142 5.05 0.21 7.53
N LEU A 143 4.39 1.34 7.76
CA LEU A 143 4.17 1.88 9.12
C LEU A 143 3.22 0.98 9.94
N ASP A 144 2.15 0.46 9.35
CA ASP A 144 1.25 -0.49 9.99
C ASP A 144 1.99 -1.79 10.39
N ALA A 145 2.94 -2.24 9.54
CA ALA A 145 3.79 -3.38 9.86
C ALA A 145 4.73 -3.08 11.04
N VAL A 146 5.33 -1.89 11.07
CA VAL A 146 6.14 -1.43 12.23
C VAL A 146 5.29 -1.41 13.50
N GLU A 147 4.09 -0.82 13.45
CA GLU A 147 3.19 -0.75 14.60
C GLU A 147 2.84 -2.15 15.12
N SER A 148 2.38 -3.04 14.24
CA SER A 148 2.01 -4.40 14.62
C SER A 148 3.18 -5.21 15.17
N TYR A 149 4.39 -5.01 14.64
CA TYR A 149 5.62 -5.64 15.10
C TYR A 149 5.97 -5.18 16.54
N LEU A 150 5.97 -3.87 16.77
CA LEU A 150 6.25 -3.28 18.08
C LEU A 150 5.18 -3.65 19.12
N GLU A 151 3.92 -3.74 18.72
CA GLU A 151 2.82 -4.19 19.60
C GLU A 151 3.03 -5.61 20.10
N VAL A 152 3.46 -6.54 19.23
CA VAL A 152 3.78 -7.92 19.67
C VAL A 152 4.93 -7.91 20.67
N LEU A 153 6.02 -7.21 20.41
CA LEU A 153 7.16 -7.10 21.32
C LEU A 153 6.75 -6.48 22.66
N ARG A 154 6.01 -5.38 22.63
CA ARG A 154 5.48 -4.71 23.81
C ARG A 154 4.66 -5.65 24.66
N HIS A 155 3.73 -6.37 24.07
CA HIS A 155 2.87 -7.30 24.83
C HIS A 155 3.62 -8.53 25.34
N ARG A 156 4.66 -9.02 24.65
CA ARG A 156 5.56 -10.05 25.16
C ARG A 156 6.30 -9.57 26.41
N ALA A 157 6.87 -8.37 26.38
CA ALA A 157 7.53 -7.78 27.54
C ALA A 157 6.56 -7.56 28.72
N ARG A 158 5.33 -7.12 28.45
CA ARG A 158 4.28 -6.97 29.47
C ARG A 158 3.86 -8.31 30.08
N VAL A 159 3.78 -9.38 29.29
CA VAL A 159 3.52 -10.74 29.84
C VAL A 159 4.63 -11.16 30.81
N GLU A 160 5.90 -10.93 30.45
CA GLU A 160 7.04 -11.24 31.32
C GLU A 160 6.96 -10.47 32.68
N ILE A 161 6.65 -9.17 32.62
CA ILE A 161 6.45 -8.33 33.81
C ILE A 161 5.29 -8.86 34.65
N ALA A 162 4.16 -9.23 34.03
CA ALA A 162 3.00 -9.76 34.74
C ALA A 162 3.25 -11.15 35.35
N GLU A 163 4.00 -12.03 34.69
CA GLU A 163 4.43 -13.32 35.22
C GLU A 163 5.32 -13.16 36.46
N ASN A 164 6.29 -12.20 36.37
CA ASN A 164 7.11 -11.86 37.52
C ASN A 164 6.27 -11.34 38.70
N ASN A 165 5.28 -10.47 38.42
CA ASN A 165 4.36 -9.97 39.45
C ASN A 165 3.57 -11.10 40.15
N VAL A 166 3.04 -12.05 39.39
CA VAL A 166 2.38 -13.25 39.97
C VAL A 166 3.34 -14.02 40.83
N GLN A 167 4.59 -14.22 40.43
CA GLN A 167 5.60 -14.93 41.22
C GLN A 167 5.92 -14.18 42.49
N VAL A 168 6.06 -12.87 42.48
CA VAL A 168 6.27 -12.03 43.69
C VAL A 168 5.11 -12.20 44.65
N HIS A 169 3.87 -12.04 44.21
CA HIS A 169 2.70 -12.20 45.08
C HIS A 169 2.55 -13.63 45.63
N ARG A 170 2.91 -14.66 44.88
CA ARG A 170 2.92 -16.06 45.35
C ARG A 170 3.95 -16.24 46.45
N GLN A 171 5.15 -15.73 46.31
CA GLN A 171 6.18 -15.76 47.36
C GLN A 171 5.73 -15.00 48.63
N ARG A 172 5.07 -13.82 48.47
CA ARG A 172 4.51 -13.08 49.62
C ARG A 172 3.46 -13.90 50.36
N LEU A 173 2.56 -14.54 49.65
CA LEU A 173 1.54 -15.39 50.24
C LEU A 173 2.16 -16.55 51.05
N ASP A 174 3.16 -17.23 50.49
CA ASP A 174 3.84 -18.33 51.16
C ASP A 174 4.57 -17.85 52.44
N GLN A 175 5.24 -16.69 52.41
CA GLN A 175 5.87 -16.08 53.56
C GLN A 175 4.87 -15.73 54.67
N VAL A 176 3.73 -15.15 54.30
CA VAL A 176 2.69 -14.73 55.27
C VAL A 176 1.99 -15.96 55.87
N ARG A 177 1.72 -17.02 55.07
CA ARG A 177 1.16 -18.28 55.56
C ARG A 177 2.10 -18.96 56.58
N ALA A 178 3.38 -19.10 56.23
CA ALA A 178 4.36 -19.68 57.13
C ALA A 178 4.46 -18.90 58.46
N ARG A 179 4.37 -17.57 58.41
CA ARG A 179 4.37 -16.72 59.62
C ARG A 179 3.11 -16.89 60.44
N ALA A 180 1.94 -17.03 59.84
CA ALA A 180 0.67 -17.27 60.50
C ALA A 180 0.63 -18.64 61.16
N ASP A 181 1.11 -19.68 60.45
CA ASP A 181 1.18 -21.06 60.97
C ASP A 181 2.14 -21.18 62.14
N ALA A 182 3.19 -20.39 62.23
CA ALA A 182 4.12 -20.25 63.32
C ALA A 182 3.57 -19.42 64.48
N GLY A 183 2.31 -18.92 64.40
CA GLY A 183 1.66 -18.16 65.45
C GLY A 183 2.08 -16.68 65.55
N GLY A 184 2.92 -16.18 64.61
CA GLY A 184 3.39 -14.82 64.60
C GLY A 184 2.68 -13.92 63.55
N GLY A 185 1.64 -14.43 62.86
CA GLY A 185 0.90 -13.74 61.80
C GLY A 185 -0.60 -13.62 62.07
N ASN A 186 -1.27 -12.73 61.27
CA ASN A 186 -2.70 -12.53 61.30
C ASN A 186 -3.37 -13.21 60.09
N ILE A 187 -4.49 -13.91 60.33
CA ILE A 187 -5.28 -14.53 59.25
C ILE A 187 -5.78 -13.51 58.21
N ALA A 188 -6.00 -12.25 58.60
CA ALA A 188 -6.37 -11.18 57.71
C ALA A 188 -5.28 -10.88 56.67
N ASP A 189 -4.00 -10.92 57.05
CA ASP A 189 -2.85 -10.74 56.17
C ASP A 189 -2.79 -11.87 55.12
N VAL A 190 -3.09 -13.12 55.50
CA VAL A 190 -3.15 -14.26 54.58
C VAL A 190 -4.24 -14.03 53.53
N ARG A 191 -5.46 -13.63 53.97
CA ARG A 191 -6.58 -13.35 53.05
C ARG A 191 -6.28 -12.20 52.12
N GLN A 192 -5.59 -11.17 52.59
CA GLN A 192 -5.17 -10.02 51.74
C GLN A 192 -4.13 -10.46 50.70
N ALA A 193 -3.12 -11.25 51.09
CA ALA A 193 -2.13 -11.77 50.14
C ALA A 193 -2.78 -12.71 49.08
N GLU A 194 -3.77 -13.56 49.50
CA GLU A 194 -4.58 -14.36 48.57
C GLU A 194 -5.33 -13.48 47.55
N ALA A 195 -5.98 -12.41 48.01
CA ALA A 195 -6.68 -11.47 47.11
C ALA A 195 -5.73 -10.78 46.12
N ARG A 196 -4.55 -10.33 46.58
CA ARG A 196 -3.53 -9.72 45.73
C ARG A 196 -2.98 -10.69 44.67
N LEU A 197 -2.73 -11.97 45.06
CA LEU A 197 -2.31 -13.00 44.10
C LEU A 197 -3.39 -13.23 43.02
N SER A 198 -4.67 -13.35 43.43
CA SER A 198 -5.77 -13.51 42.46
C SER A 198 -5.89 -12.33 41.51
N ASN A 199 -5.67 -11.09 41.96
CA ASN A 199 -5.63 -9.91 41.13
C ASN A 199 -4.45 -9.97 40.12
N ALA A 200 -3.26 -10.37 40.56
CA ALA A 200 -2.10 -10.53 39.71
C ALA A 200 -2.31 -11.61 38.63
N GLU A 201 -2.92 -12.75 39.00
CA GLU A 201 -3.27 -13.81 38.05
C GLU A 201 -4.33 -13.36 37.05
N SER A 202 -5.31 -12.55 37.45
CA SER A 202 -6.29 -11.95 36.57
C SER A 202 -5.64 -10.98 35.58
N SER A 203 -4.73 -10.11 36.06
CA SER A 203 -3.98 -9.19 35.23
C SER A 203 -3.12 -9.94 34.19
N LEU A 204 -2.41 -10.99 34.59
CA LEU A 204 -1.63 -11.82 33.67
C LEU A 204 -2.52 -12.44 32.58
N ASN A 205 -3.70 -12.94 32.94
CA ASN A 205 -4.64 -13.51 31.99
C ASN A 205 -5.10 -12.46 30.97
N GLN A 206 -5.34 -11.22 31.42
CA GLN A 206 -5.71 -10.11 30.51
C GLN A 206 -4.56 -9.79 29.53
N VAL A 207 -3.35 -9.59 30.02
CA VAL A 207 -2.19 -9.25 29.17
C VAL A 207 -1.86 -10.37 28.15
N ARG A 208 -2.08 -11.64 28.54
CA ARG A 208 -1.99 -12.77 27.60
C ARG A 208 -3.06 -12.74 26.51
N GLY A 209 -4.26 -12.23 26.83
CA GLY A 209 -5.30 -11.97 25.84
C GLY A 209 -4.87 -10.88 24.87
N ASP A 210 -4.39 -9.75 25.41
CA ASP A 210 -3.92 -8.61 24.62
C ASP A 210 -2.76 -9.03 23.67
N LEU A 211 -1.86 -9.92 24.10
CA LEU A 211 -0.80 -10.48 23.25
C LEU A 211 -1.38 -11.25 22.04
N LYS A 212 -2.39 -12.10 22.28
CA LYS A 212 -3.02 -12.83 21.17
C LYS A 212 -3.72 -11.91 20.17
N ASP A 213 -4.30 -10.83 20.64
CA ASP A 213 -4.93 -9.83 19.78
C ASP A 213 -3.85 -9.09 18.94
N ALA A 214 -2.71 -8.75 19.56
CA ALA A 214 -1.57 -8.17 18.85
C ALA A 214 -0.97 -9.15 17.80
N GLU A 215 -0.83 -10.43 18.14
CA GLU A 215 -0.39 -11.47 17.20
C GLU A 215 -1.37 -11.64 16.02
N ALA A 216 -2.67 -11.57 16.26
CA ALA A 216 -3.68 -11.63 15.20
C ALA A 216 -3.60 -10.39 14.28
N LEU A 217 -3.37 -9.20 14.85
CA LEU A 217 -3.15 -7.97 14.10
C LEU A 217 -1.90 -8.08 13.20
N PHE A 218 -0.79 -8.58 13.77
CA PHE A 218 0.45 -8.80 13.04
C PHE A 218 0.24 -9.74 11.84
N ILE A 219 -0.44 -10.87 12.04
CA ILE A 219 -0.77 -11.83 10.97
C ILE A 219 -1.61 -11.14 9.86
N ARG A 220 -2.55 -10.28 10.22
CA ARG A 220 -3.36 -9.55 9.24
C ARG A 220 -2.53 -8.60 8.39
N VAL A 221 -1.56 -7.92 9.00
CA VAL A 221 -0.75 -6.88 8.33
C VAL A 221 0.42 -7.51 7.56
N VAL A 222 1.18 -8.40 8.21
CA VAL A 222 2.41 -8.99 7.64
C VAL A 222 2.13 -10.28 6.84
N GLY A 223 1.02 -10.98 7.16
CA GLY A 223 0.63 -12.20 6.47
C GLY A 223 1.27 -13.47 7.01
N GLN A 224 2.08 -13.40 8.06
CA GLN A 224 2.78 -14.53 8.71
C GLN A 224 2.67 -14.44 10.23
N ALA A 225 2.88 -15.57 10.92
CA ALA A 225 2.89 -15.57 12.37
C ALA A 225 4.18 -14.92 12.93
N PRO A 226 4.09 -14.21 14.08
CA PRO A 226 5.24 -13.59 14.71
C PRO A 226 5.99 -14.59 15.58
N ASP A 227 6.78 -15.51 14.99
CA ASP A 227 7.49 -16.54 15.78
C ASP A 227 8.52 -15.90 16.72
N THR A 228 9.75 -15.70 16.32
CA THR A 228 10.78 -15.01 17.09
C THR A 228 11.04 -13.66 16.44
N LEU A 229 10.90 -12.57 17.18
CA LEU A 229 11.13 -11.20 16.70
C LEU A 229 12.38 -10.63 17.38
N GLU A 230 13.14 -9.83 16.64
CA GLU A 230 14.31 -9.08 17.15
C GLU A 230 13.91 -7.71 17.66
N ASP A 231 14.59 -7.22 18.69
CA ASP A 231 14.39 -5.84 19.16
C ASP A 231 14.93 -4.85 18.10
N PRO A 232 14.08 -3.98 17.56
CA PRO A 232 14.51 -3.05 16.52
C PRO A 232 15.26 -1.85 17.10
N THR A 233 16.19 -1.33 16.33
CA THR A 233 16.91 -0.09 16.66
C THR A 233 16.63 0.96 15.59
N VAL A 234 16.33 2.20 16.02
CA VAL A 234 16.18 3.33 15.10
C VAL A 234 17.57 3.82 14.68
N PRO A 235 17.87 3.93 13.38
CA PRO A 235 19.12 4.51 12.92
C PRO A 235 19.23 5.98 13.34
N ALA A 236 20.24 6.33 14.14
CA ALA A 236 20.39 7.68 14.68
C ALA A 236 20.63 8.76 13.61
N ASP A 237 21.16 8.36 12.44
CA ASP A 237 21.55 9.29 11.37
C ASP A 237 20.38 9.77 10.49
N VAL A 238 19.19 9.23 10.72
CA VAL A 238 18.02 9.47 9.83
C VAL A 238 17.04 10.49 10.41
N VAL A 239 17.14 10.80 11.70
CA VAL A 239 16.27 11.78 12.34
C VAL A 239 16.82 13.20 12.09
N PRO A 240 16.03 14.12 11.51
CA PRO A 240 16.44 15.52 11.29
C PRO A 240 16.82 16.24 12.58
N ALA A 241 17.64 17.29 12.46
CA ALA A 241 18.13 18.02 13.61
C ALA A 241 17.06 18.92 14.28
N ASP A 242 16.06 19.35 13.51
CA ASP A 242 14.98 20.22 13.98
C ASP A 242 13.69 20.01 13.17
N VAL A 243 12.56 20.49 13.71
CA VAL A 243 11.22 20.31 13.14
C VAL A 243 11.06 20.98 11.76
N GLU A 244 11.68 22.12 11.52
CA GLU A 244 11.53 22.82 10.25
C GLU A 244 12.30 22.09 9.13
N SER A 245 13.45 21.51 9.43
CA SER A 245 14.19 20.62 8.53
C SER A 245 13.38 19.35 8.23
N ALA A 246 12.73 18.77 9.23
CA ALA A 246 11.84 17.62 9.05
C ALA A 246 10.68 17.94 8.10
N VAL A 247 10.03 19.10 8.29
CA VAL A 247 8.93 19.57 7.43
C VAL A 247 9.42 19.83 5.99
N ALA A 248 10.59 20.44 5.82
CA ALA A 248 11.13 20.70 4.49
C ALA A 248 11.39 19.39 3.73
N LEU A 249 12.01 18.40 4.39
CA LEU A 249 12.22 17.07 3.83
C LEU A 249 10.90 16.37 3.50
N ALA A 250 9.91 16.49 4.37
CA ALA A 250 8.59 15.88 4.14
C ALA A 250 7.89 16.48 2.90
N ILE A 251 7.90 17.80 2.73
CA ILE A 251 7.32 18.46 1.54
C ILE A 251 8.04 18.06 0.25
N GLU A 252 9.35 17.83 0.31
CA GLU A 252 10.14 17.40 -0.84
C GLU A 252 9.92 15.91 -1.19
N ASN A 253 9.93 15.04 -0.18
CA ASN A 253 10.00 13.59 -0.37
C ASN A 253 8.66 12.86 -0.25
N SER A 254 7.66 13.44 0.44
CA SER A 254 6.37 12.77 0.65
C SER A 254 5.73 12.33 -0.67
N PRO A 255 5.39 11.03 -0.80
CA PRO A 255 4.67 10.53 -1.96
C PRO A 255 3.34 11.26 -2.20
N THR A 256 2.66 11.70 -1.12
CA THR A 256 1.41 12.47 -1.17
C THR A 256 1.57 13.81 -1.90
N VAL A 257 2.67 14.52 -1.67
CA VAL A 257 2.97 15.76 -2.38
C VAL A 257 3.40 15.48 -3.82
N ARG A 258 4.18 14.41 -4.03
CA ARG A 258 4.65 14.02 -5.36
C ARG A 258 3.52 13.61 -6.29
N PHE A 259 2.56 12.79 -5.85
CA PHE A 259 1.41 12.47 -6.70
C PHE A 259 0.55 13.69 -6.99
N ALA A 260 0.37 14.61 -6.01
CA ALA A 260 -0.39 15.82 -6.24
C ALA A 260 0.29 16.77 -7.25
N ARG A 261 1.62 16.83 -7.30
CA ARG A 261 2.39 17.54 -8.33
C ARG A 261 2.19 16.92 -9.71
N ALA A 262 2.18 15.59 -9.79
CA ALA A 262 1.89 14.88 -11.04
C ALA A 262 0.43 15.09 -11.49
N ASP A 263 -0.54 15.14 -10.58
CA ASP A 263 -1.94 15.48 -10.90
C ASP A 263 -2.07 16.91 -11.48
N VAL A 264 -1.25 17.86 -11.01
CA VAL A 264 -1.17 19.23 -11.62
C VAL A 264 -0.66 19.15 -13.06
N LYS A 265 0.41 18.38 -13.32
CA LYS A 265 0.92 18.19 -14.70
C LYS A 265 -0.13 17.57 -15.60
N ALA A 266 -0.90 16.60 -15.12
CA ALA A 266 -2.00 16.01 -15.88
C ALA A 266 -3.08 17.05 -16.22
N ALA A 267 -3.46 17.90 -15.26
CA ALA A 267 -4.43 18.98 -15.48
C ALA A 267 -3.90 20.07 -16.45
N GLU A 268 -2.59 20.33 -16.47
CA GLU A 268 -1.95 21.21 -17.46
C GLU A 268 -2.02 20.63 -18.88
N ALA A 269 -1.77 19.34 -19.00
CA ALA A 269 -1.90 18.62 -20.27
C ALA A 269 -3.36 18.60 -20.76
N ASP A 270 -4.33 18.46 -19.86
CA ASP A 270 -5.75 18.58 -20.19
C ASP A 270 -6.11 19.97 -20.78
N VAL A 271 -5.56 21.05 -20.23
CA VAL A 271 -5.75 22.41 -20.80
C VAL A 271 -5.17 22.49 -22.22
N LYS A 272 -3.96 21.93 -22.44
CA LYS A 272 -3.35 21.88 -23.77
C LYS A 272 -4.22 21.07 -24.74
N GLN A 273 -4.73 19.94 -24.31
CA GLN A 273 -5.62 19.07 -25.08
C GLN A 273 -6.89 19.80 -25.51
N GLN A 274 -7.52 20.59 -24.63
CA GLN A 274 -8.73 21.35 -25.01
C GLN A 274 -8.43 22.47 -26.01
N ASN A 275 -7.20 23.01 -26.02
CA ASN A 275 -6.82 24.00 -27.03
C ASN A 275 -6.74 23.39 -28.44
N SER A 276 -6.62 22.07 -28.59
CA SER A 276 -6.63 21.40 -29.92
C SER A 276 -7.88 21.71 -30.73
N SER A 277 -9.02 21.94 -30.06
CA SER A 277 -10.29 22.32 -30.73
C SER A 277 -10.24 23.62 -31.53
N LEU A 278 -9.21 24.43 -31.32
CA LEU A 278 -8.96 25.67 -32.07
C LEU A 278 -8.17 25.44 -33.37
N TYR A 279 -7.74 24.20 -33.63
CA TYR A 279 -6.96 23.83 -34.81
C TYR A 279 -7.74 22.86 -35.71
N PRO A 280 -7.38 22.74 -37.02
CA PRO A 280 -7.95 21.73 -37.89
C PRO A 280 -7.43 20.31 -37.51
N ASP A 281 -8.26 19.29 -37.78
CA ASP A 281 -7.88 17.89 -37.83
C ASP A 281 -7.58 17.47 -39.26
N LEU A 282 -6.43 16.86 -39.50
CA LEU A 282 -5.97 16.38 -40.81
C LEU A 282 -5.71 14.88 -40.72
N ARG A 283 -6.37 14.10 -41.58
CA ARG A 283 -6.21 12.66 -41.68
C ARG A 283 -5.96 12.21 -43.09
N LEU A 284 -5.11 11.21 -43.28
CA LEU A 284 -5.03 10.42 -44.50
C LEU A 284 -6.02 9.27 -44.39
N GLU A 285 -6.96 9.20 -45.33
CA GLU A 285 -7.93 8.12 -45.43
C GLU A 285 -7.71 7.34 -46.72
N LEU A 286 -7.38 6.05 -46.63
CA LEU A 286 -7.30 5.11 -47.75
C LEU A 286 -8.46 4.17 -47.65
N GLY A 287 -9.36 4.18 -48.66
CA GLY A 287 -10.55 3.35 -48.68
C GLY A 287 -10.60 2.42 -49.87
N GLY A 288 -11.12 1.23 -49.66
CA GLY A 288 -11.51 0.33 -50.77
C GLY A 288 -12.88 -0.27 -50.45
N SER A 289 -13.76 -0.34 -51.46
CA SER A 289 -15.07 -0.96 -51.31
C SER A 289 -15.42 -1.92 -52.45
N ILE A 290 -16.19 -2.92 -52.13
CA ILE A 290 -16.83 -3.85 -53.06
C ILE A 290 -18.31 -3.85 -52.71
N ASN A 291 -19.12 -3.48 -53.74
CA ASN A 291 -20.55 -3.41 -53.59
C ASN A 291 -21.21 -4.28 -54.67
N ASP A 292 -22.20 -5.10 -54.32
CA ASP A 292 -22.92 -5.98 -55.23
C ASP A 292 -24.43 -5.84 -55.00
N ASP A 293 -25.18 -5.74 -56.08
CA ASP A 293 -26.65 -5.63 -56.07
C ASP A 293 -27.18 -4.42 -55.27
N ILE A 294 -26.57 -3.22 -55.44
CA ILE A 294 -26.92 -1.96 -54.74
C ILE A 294 -27.78 -1.05 -55.62
N ASP A 295 -28.68 -0.26 -55.01
CA ASP A 295 -29.48 0.79 -55.64
C ASP A 295 -30.24 0.31 -56.89
N GLY A 296 -30.73 -0.95 -56.86
CA GLY A 296 -31.46 -1.57 -57.96
C GLY A 296 -30.60 -1.98 -59.15
N ARG A 297 -29.27 -1.97 -59.01
CA ARG A 297 -28.29 -2.40 -60.03
C ARG A 297 -27.83 -3.81 -59.77
N ARG A 298 -27.83 -4.66 -60.78
CA ARG A 298 -27.32 -6.06 -60.71
C ARG A 298 -25.89 -6.08 -61.25
N ASP A 299 -24.98 -5.39 -60.63
CA ASP A 299 -23.56 -5.36 -60.97
C ASP A 299 -22.71 -5.22 -59.71
N THR A 300 -21.43 -5.55 -59.86
CA THR A 300 -20.44 -5.42 -58.81
C THR A 300 -19.64 -4.14 -59.09
N GLU A 301 -19.62 -3.24 -58.12
CA GLU A 301 -18.83 -1.97 -58.19
C GLU A 301 -17.61 -2.08 -57.28
N TYR A 302 -16.46 -1.58 -57.75
CA TYR A 302 -15.22 -1.51 -56.99
C TYR A 302 -14.79 -0.05 -56.92
N ASP A 303 -14.53 0.44 -55.72
CA ASP A 303 -14.03 1.79 -55.50
C ASP A 303 -12.75 1.75 -54.68
N ALA A 304 -11.80 2.61 -55.03
CA ALA A 304 -10.59 2.86 -54.25
C ALA A 304 -10.36 4.35 -54.12
N THR A 305 -10.13 4.82 -52.93
CA THR A 305 -9.93 6.23 -52.62
C THR A 305 -8.68 6.45 -51.75
N ALA A 306 -7.98 7.57 -52.01
CA ALA A 306 -6.90 8.06 -51.20
C ALA A 306 -7.10 9.57 -51.00
N LEU A 307 -7.47 9.94 -49.77
CA LEU A 307 -7.91 11.30 -49.46
C LEU A 307 -7.12 11.86 -48.27
N VAL A 308 -6.73 13.13 -48.35
CA VAL A 308 -6.37 13.91 -47.16
C VAL A 308 -7.62 14.70 -46.77
N VAL A 309 -8.18 14.32 -45.64
CA VAL A 309 -9.41 14.90 -45.10
C VAL A 309 -9.06 15.92 -44.04
N MET A 310 -9.52 17.17 -44.21
CA MET A 310 -9.43 18.24 -43.23
C MET A 310 -10.82 18.47 -42.59
N ARG A 311 -10.89 18.43 -41.28
CA ARG A 311 -12.08 18.82 -40.52
C ARG A 311 -11.74 20.01 -39.65
N TYR A 312 -12.46 21.12 -39.82
CA TYR A 312 -12.26 22.32 -39.03
C TYR A 312 -13.60 22.97 -38.68
N ASN A 313 -13.86 23.07 -37.37
CA ASN A 313 -15.07 23.71 -36.91
C ASN A 313 -14.81 25.18 -36.55
N LEU A 314 -15.31 26.08 -37.36
CA LEU A 314 -15.06 27.51 -37.19
C LEU A 314 -15.82 28.15 -36.02
N TYR A 315 -16.99 27.63 -35.67
CA TYR A 315 -17.80 28.20 -34.59
C TYR A 315 -18.82 27.22 -34.00
N ARG A 316 -18.73 26.99 -32.69
CA ARG A 316 -19.63 26.15 -31.92
C ARG A 316 -20.42 26.92 -30.85
N GLY A 317 -20.85 28.15 -31.16
CA GLY A 317 -21.63 28.96 -30.22
C GLY A 317 -20.85 29.37 -28.97
N GLY A 318 -19.50 29.38 -29.01
CA GLY A 318 -18.64 29.71 -27.86
C GLY A 318 -18.32 28.51 -26.94
N ALA A 319 -18.80 27.31 -27.27
CA ALA A 319 -18.59 26.11 -26.42
C ALA A 319 -17.13 25.76 -26.21
N ASP A 320 -16.29 25.88 -27.27
CA ASP A 320 -14.86 25.55 -27.18
C ASP A 320 -14.11 26.51 -26.22
N VAL A 321 -14.42 27.80 -26.29
CA VAL A 321 -13.84 28.80 -25.38
C VAL A 321 -14.30 28.57 -23.93
N ALA A 322 -15.56 28.20 -23.73
CA ALA A 322 -16.09 27.88 -22.42
C ALA A 322 -15.41 26.62 -21.83
N ARG A 323 -15.20 25.59 -22.65
CA ARG A 323 -14.50 24.36 -22.28
C ARG A 323 -13.03 24.61 -21.88
N ILE A 324 -12.30 25.43 -22.67
CA ILE A 324 -10.93 25.81 -22.31
C ILE A 324 -10.90 26.55 -20.97
N ARG A 325 -11.88 27.43 -20.70
CA ARG A 325 -11.98 28.10 -19.38
C ARG A 325 -12.31 27.11 -18.26
N GLU A 326 -13.19 26.16 -18.48
CA GLU A 326 -13.49 25.08 -17.53
C GLU A 326 -12.22 24.37 -17.12
N PHE A 327 -11.40 23.89 -18.08
CA PHE A 327 -10.18 23.16 -17.78
C PHE A 327 -9.10 24.01 -17.11
N LYS A 328 -9.04 25.32 -17.39
CA LYS A 328 -8.20 26.24 -16.62
C LYS A 328 -8.60 26.35 -15.16
N TYR A 329 -9.91 26.32 -14.85
CA TYR A 329 -10.36 26.28 -13.45
C TYR A 329 -10.09 24.92 -12.81
N ARG A 330 -10.15 23.81 -13.55
CA ARG A 330 -9.75 22.48 -13.05
C ARG A 330 -8.24 22.40 -12.77
N GLN A 331 -7.42 23.05 -13.58
CA GLN A 331 -5.98 23.20 -13.29
C GLN A 331 -5.76 24.01 -12.01
N ALA A 332 -6.47 25.13 -11.83
CA ALA A 332 -6.39 25.90 -10.59
C ALA A 332 -6.85 25.09 -9.37
N GLU A 333 -7.91 24.29 -9.52
CA GLU A 333 -8.36 23.35 -8.48
C GLU A 333 -7.27 22.34 -8.12
N ALA A 334 -6.57 21.74 -9.09
CA ALA A 334 -5.46 20.82 -8.87
C ALA A 334 -4.30 21.49 -8.11
N LEU A 335 -3.97 22.74 -8.44
CA LEU A 335 -2.97 23.53 -7.72
C LEU A 335 -3.38 23.80 -6.25
N ASP A 336 -4.64 24.08 -6.00
CA ASP A 336 -5.11 24.30 -4.63
C ASP A 336 -5.14 22.98 -3.84
N ARG A 337 -5.46 21.84 -4.47
CA ARG A 337 -5.33 20.51 -3.86
C ARG A 337 -3.88 20.19 -3.50
N LEU A 338 -2.91 20.52 -4.37
CA LEU A 338 -1.49 20.39 -4.03
C LEU A 338 -1.14 21.18 -2.78
N ARG A 339 -1.56 22.45 -2.68
CA ARG A 339 -1.33 23.30 -1.50
C ARG A 339 -1.98 22.74 -0.22
N VAL A 340 -3.16 22.13 -0.34
CA VAL A 340 -3.81 21.43 0.78
C VAL A 340 -2.96 20.25 1.24
N ASN A 341 -2.46 19.43 0.32
CA ASN A 341 -1.61 18.28 0.64
C ASN A 341 -0.28 18.73 1.27
N GLU A 342 0.37 19.79 0.75
CA GLU A 342 1.58 20.34 1.36
C GLU A 342 1.35 20.81 2.80
N ARG A 343 0.23 21.48 3.08
CA ARG A 343 -0.12 21.91 4.45
C ARG A 343 -0.40 20.73 5.36
N LYS A 344 -1.09 19.71 4.86
CA LYS A 344 -1.41 18.49 5.62
C LYS A 344 -0.13 17.72 5.97
N VAL A 345 0.75 17.52 5.02
CA VAL A 345 2.04 16.84 5.25
C VAL A 345 2.89 17.63 6.27
N ALA A 346 2.91 18.97 6.17
CA ALA A 346 3.60 19.80 7.13
C ALA A 346 2.99 19.70 8.55
N GLU A 347 1.67 19.62 8.68
CA GLU A 347 0.97 19.40 9.95
C GLU A 347 1.29 18.01 10.51
N ASP A 348 1.12 16.96 9.72
CA ASP A 348 1.36 15.57 10.12
C ASP A 348 2.81 15.35 10.58
N THR A 349 3.77 15.98 9.91
CA THR A 349 5.18 15.94 10.30
C THR A 349 5.43 16.65 11.63
N ARG A 350 4.84 17.85 11.85
CA ARG A 350 4.96 18.55 13.15
C ARG A 350 4.34 17.75 14.28
N VAL A 351 3.17 17.16 14.06
CA VAL A 351 2.51 16.29 15.06
C VAL A 351 3.37 15.08 15.38
N SER A 352 3.97 14.44 14.37
CA SER A 352 4.86 13.28 14.55
C SER A 352 6.14 13.69 15.29
N TRP A 353 6.73 14.84 14.99
CA TRP A 353 7.87 15.39 15.72
C TRP A 353 7.55 15.62 17.20
N ASN A 354 6.44 16.30 17.49
CA ASN A 354 6.01 16.55 18.87
C ASN A 354 5.77 15.23 19.63
N ALA A 355 5.19 14.23 18.97
CA ALA A 355 4.96 12.91 19.56
C ALA A 355 6.30 12.23 19.91
N MET A 356 7.30 12.30 19.03
CA MET A 356 8.65 11.79 19.28
C MET A 356 9.31 12.49 20.48
N GLU A 357 9.29 13.81 20.53
CA GLU A 357 9.89 14.58 21.61
C GLU A 357 9.21 14.31 22.96
N VAL A 358 7.88 14.26 22.99
CA VAL A 358 7.11 13.96 24.20
C VAL A 358 7.35 12.53 24.67
N SER A 359 7.37 11.55 23.76
CA SER A 359 7.61 10.15 24.14
C SER A 359 9.02 9.93 24.68
N HIS A 360 10.04 10.57 24.07
CA HIS A 360 11.41 10.56 24.59
C HIS A 360 11.51 11.08 26.00
N ASN A 361 10.97 12.28 26.26
CA ASN A 361 10.97 12.87 27.60
C ASN A 361 10.20 12.01 28.62
N ASN A 362 9.11 11.37 28.20
CA ASN A 362 8.30 10.50 29.06
C ASN A 362 9.07 9.24 29.49
N VAL A 363 9.82 8.62 28.60
CA VAL A 363 10.69 7.47 28.92
C VAL A 363 11.71 7.83 29.99
N GLU A 364 12.36 8.98 29.88
CA GLU A 364 13.33 9.45 30.87
C GLU A 364 12.71 9.72 32.26
N ILE A 365 11.46 10.16 32.30
CA ILE A 365 10.72 10.36 33.56
C ILE A 365 10.37 9.01 34.18
N LEU A 366 9.82 8.08 33.38
CA LEU A 366 9.39 6.77 33.86
C LEU A 366 10.57 5.89 34.29
N ARG A 367 11.73 6.01 33.66
CA ARG A 367 12.97 5.32 34.14
C ARG A 367 13.34 5.74 35.56
N ARG A 368 13.26 7.04 35.86
CA ARG A 368 13.51 7.55 37.22
C ARG A 368 12.45 7.10 38.21
N GLU A 369 11.19 7.00 37.79
CA GLU A 369 10.10 6.48 38.61
C GLU A 369 10.32 4.97 38.96
N VAL A 370 10.68 4.16 37.97
CA VAL A 370 10.99 2.72 38.21
C VAL A 370 12.14 2.59 39.17
N GLU A 371 13.23 3.35 39.00
CA GLU A 371 14.40 3.31 39.91
C GLU A 371 13.99 3.68 41.37
N ALA A 372 13.19 4.74 41.53
CA ALA A 372 12.70 5.16 42.87
C ALA A 372 11.79 4.10 43.54
N ASN A 373 10.89 3.48 42.73
CA ASN A 373 10.00 2.44 43.23
C ASN A 373 10.77 1.15 43.55
N GLU A 374 11.81 0.78 42.83
CA GLU A 374 12.69 -0.35 43.14
C GLU A 374 13.38 -0.15 44.48
N GLN A 375 13.98 1.02 44.69
CA GLN A 375 14.66 1.38 45.94
C GLN A 375 13.67 1.38 47.11
N THR A 376 12.48 1.94 46.93
CA THR A 376 11.43 1.98 47.95
C THR A 376 10.98 0.56 48.33
N ARG A 377 10.67 -0.28 47.33
CA ARG A 377 10.25 -1.66 47.52
C ARG A 377 11.32 -2.46 48.27
N ASP A 378 12.60 -2.28 47.92
CA ASP A 378 13.68 -3.03 48.56
C ASP A 378 13.87 -2.62 50.03
N VAL A 379 13.76 -1.35 50.37
CA VAL A 379 13.76 -0.87 51.75
C VAL A 379 12.54 -1.41 52.52
N TYR A 380 11.33 -1.37 51.96
CA TYR A 380 10.13 -1.89 52.59
C TYR A 380 10.20 -3.39 52.81
N LYS A 381 10.77 -4.15 51.90
CA LYS A 381 11.02 -5.60 52.02
C LYS A 381 11.91 -5.88 53.23
N GLN A 382 13.06 -5.18 53.39
CA GLN A 382 13.96 -5.33 54.54
C GLN A 382 13.27 -4.97 55.86
N GLN A 383 12.51 -3.87 55.90
CA GLN A 383 11.77 -3.47 57.10
C GLN A 383 10.65 -4.47 57.46
N PHE A 384 9.98 -5.07 56.48
CA PHE A 384 8.98 -6.11 56.72
C PHE A 384 9.61 -7.38 57.28
N GLU A 385 10.76 -7.81 56.79
CA GLU A 385 11.48 -9.00 57.26
C GLU A 385 11.86 -8.90 58.76
N ILE A 386 12.22 -7.69 59.22
CA ILE A 386 12.56 -7.43 60.63
C ILE A 386 11.35 -6.98 61.49
N GLY A 387 10.13 -6.98 60.91
CA GLY A 387 8.90 -6.65 61.59
C GLY A 387 8.64 -5.15 61.85
N GLN A 388 9.37 -4.26 61.22
CA GLN A 388 9.22 -2.81 61.37
C GLN A 388 8.19 -2.19 60.39
N ARG A 389 7.71 -2.95 59.41
CA ARG A 389 6.73 -2.50 58.42
C ARG A 389 5.59 -3.52 58.27
N GLY A 390 4.39 -3.02 57.95
CA GLY A 390 3.22 -3.84 57.69
C GLY A 390 3.27 -4.54 56.33
N LEU A 391 2.53 -5.66 56.21
CA LEU A 391 2.39 -6.37 54.93
C LEU A 391 1.76 -5.49 53.85
N LEU A 392 0.77 -4.65 54.22
CA LEU A 392 0.05 -3.80 53.29
C LEU A 392 1.00 -2.86 52.53
N ASP A 393 1.89 -2.20 53.28
CA ASP A 393 2.86 -1.24 52.67
C ASP A 393 3.78 -1.94 51.65
N LEU A 394 4.19 -3.19 51.96
CA LEU A 394 5.04 -3.96 51.04
C LEU A 394 4.26 -4.42 49.80
N LEU A 395 3.01 -4.87 49.94
CA LEU A 395 2.16 -5.24 48.81
C LEU A 395 1.83 -4.06 47.91
N ASP A 396 1.64 -2.89 48.51
CA ASP A 396 1.42 -1.65 47.75
C ASP A 396 2.68 -1.24 46.99
N ALA A 397 3.86 -1.30 47.61
CA ALA A 397 5.13 -1.02 46.92
C ALA A 397 5.44 -2.03 45.79
N ASP A 398 5.15 -3.33 46.00
CA ASP A 398 5.27 -4.35 44.94
C ASP A 398 4.33 -4.03 43.75
N ASN A 399 3.10 -3.54 44.02
CA ASN A 399 2.15 -3.14 42.97
C ASN A 399 2.55 -1.84 42.27
N GLU A 400 3.05 -0.83 43.00
CA GLU A 400 3.53 0.43 42.39
C GLU A 400 4.71 0.16 41.45
N LEU A 401 5.66 -0.71 41.87
CA LEU A 401 6.77 -1.09 41.00
C LEU A 401 6.30 -1.84 39.74
N PHE A 402 5.33 -2.77 39.91
CA PHE A 402 4.72 -3.46 38.74
C PHE A 402 4.13 -2.47 37.75
N LEU A 403 3.31 -1.50 38.20
CA LEU A 403 2.67 -0.51 37.35
C LEU A 403 3.70 0.44 36.68
N ALA A 404 4.74 0.84 37.44
CA ALA A 404 5.80 1.67 36.90
C ALA A 404 6.59 0.97 35.77
N ARG A 405 6.90 -0.34 35.96
CA ARG A 405 7.58 -1.13 34.92
C ARG A 405 6.72 -1.35 33.69
N ASP A 406 5.42 -1.65 33.84
CA ASP A 406 4.46 -1.79 32.73
C ASP A 406 4.33 -0.49 31.95
N SER A 407 4.29 0.65 32.67
CA SER A 407 4.26 1.99 32.06
C SER A 407 5.54 2.30 31.29
N LEU A 408 6.72 2.00 31.86
CA LEU A 408 8.00 2.21 31.21
C LEU A 408 8.13 1.42 29.91
N VAL A 409 7.84 0.11 29.94
CA VAL A 409 7.89 -0.72 28.74
C VAL A 409 6.94 -0.20 27.67
N THR A 410 5.72 0.20 28.06
CA THR A 410 4.76 0.79 27.12
C THR A 410 5.30 2.08 26.50
N ALA A 411 5.95 2.94 27.30
CA ALA A 411 6.53 4.19 26.81
C ALA A 411 7.73 3.98 25.88
N GLU A 412 8.60 2.97 26.15
CA GLU A 412 9.75 2.65 25.31
C GLU A 412 9.31 2.19 23.90
N TYR A 413 8.31 1.32 23.79
CA TYR A 413 7.78 0.93 22.49
C TYR A 413 6.98 2.06 21.80
N THR A 414 6.35 2.95 22.58
CA THR A 414 5.70 4.16 22.02
C THR A 414 6.73 5.14 21.45
N GLU A 415 7.88 5.32 22.10
CA GLU A 415 9.00 6.13 21.59
C GLU A 415 9.54 5.55 20.29
N LEU A 416 9.77 4.23 20.23
CA LEU A 416 10.21 3.55 19.01
C LEU A 416 9.23 3.79 17.85
N PHE A 417 7.94 3.60 18.10
CA PHE A 417 6.91 3.84 17.09
C PHE A 417 6.86 5.31 16.64
N ALA A 418 6.99 6.27 17.58
CA ALA A 418 6.98 7.69 17.25
C ALA A 418 8.12 8.08 16.30
N ASN A 419 9.32 7.49 16.47
CA ASN A 419 10.45 7.67 15.57
C ASN A 419 10.14 7.15 14.15
N TYR A 420 9.63 5.93 14.02
CA TYR A 420 9.27 5.36 12.71
C TYR A 420 8.11 6.11 12.06
N ARG A 421 7.14 6.59 12.83
CA ARG A 421 6.05 7.43 12.35
C ARG A 421 6.56 8.76 11.78
N LEU A 422 7.56 9.37 12.41
CA LEU A 422 8.20 10.57 11.87
C LEU A 422 8.84 10.29 10.50
N LEU A 423 9.57 9.18 10.37
CA LEU A 423 10.18 8.76 9.10
C LEU A 423 9.13 8.50 8.01
N ALA A 424 8.03 7.84 8.36
CA ALA A 424 6.92 7.61 7.44
C ALA A 424 6.25 8.92 7.01
N SER A 425 6.07 9.90 7.91
CA SER A 425 5.50 11.21 7.57
C SER A 425 6.36 11.99 6.57
N GLN A 426 7.67 11.69 6.52
CA GLN A 426 8.61 12.26 5.55
C GLN A 426 8.69 11.44 4.25
N GLY A 427 8.00 10.30 4.15
CA GLY A 427 8.11 9.37 3.01
C GLY A 427 9.48 8.71 2.92
N SER A 428 10.14 8.49 4.05
CA SER A 428 11.50 7.94 4.14
C SER A 428 11.59 6.63 4.92
N LEU A 429 10.47 6.05 5.37
CA LEU A 429 10.46 4.84 6.18
C LEU A 429 11.13 3.66 5.44
N GLN A 430 10.71 3.38 4.20
CA GLN A 430 11.29 2.29 3.41
C GLN A 430 12.79 2.50 3.20
N ALA A 431 13.20 3.72 2.84
CA ALA A 431 14.61 4.06 2.62
C ALA A 431 15.44 3.92 3.91
N SER A 432 14.91 4.32 5.07
CA SER A 432 15.58 4.19 6.36
C SER A 432 15.79 2.74 6.79
N LEU A 433 14.90 1.84 6.38
CA LEU A 433 15.03 0.39 6.58
C LEU A 433 15.90 -0.28 5.50
N GLY A 434 16.40 0.48 4.51
CA GLY A 434 17.20 -0.04 3.39
C GLY A 434 16.36 -0.97 2.50
N LEU A 435 15.07 -0.67 2.31
CA LEU A 435 14.17 -1.36 1.40
C LEU A 435 14.17 -0.68 0.03
N THR A 436 14.05 -1.48 -1.02
CA THR A 436 13.82 -0.98 -2.38
C THR A 436 12.33 -0.83 -2.62
N PRO A 437 11.86 0.29 -3.19
CA PRO A 437 10.47 0.43 -3.58
C PRO A 437 10.02 -0.70 -4.51
N VAL A 438 8.75 -1.08 -4.44
CA VAL A 438 8.16 -2.04 -5.38
C VAL A 438 8.24 -1.50 -6.81
N GLU A 439 8.41 -2.39 -7.80
CA GLU A 439 8.55 -2.01 -9.22
C GLU A 439 7.45 -1.04 -9.70
N ALA A 440 6.21 -1.27 -9.28
CA ALA A 440 5.08 -0.42 -9.64
C ALA A 440 5.15 1.02 -9.05
N ALA A 441 6.04 1.28 -8.10
CA ALA A 441 6.30 2.61 -7.55
C ALA A 441 7.31 3.42 -8.36
N ASP A 442 7.96 2.81 -9.39
CA ASP A 442 8.88 3.51 -10.29
C ASP A 442 8.10 4.22 -11.40
N PRO A 443 8.15 5.56 -11.49
CA PRO A 443 7.49 6.31 -12.57
C PRO A 443 8.02 5.99 -13.96
N GLN A 444 9.28 5.53 -14.09
CA GLN A 444 9.96 5.28 -15.36
C GLN A 444 9.74 3.88 -15.91
N ALA A 445 9.17 2.95 -15.14
CA ALA A 445 8.92 1.58 -15.58
C ALA A 445 8.03 1.45 -16.83
N ALA A 446 7.33 2.53 -17.25
CA ALA A 446 6.48 2.57 -18.45
C ALA A 446 7.16 3.08 -19.72
N GLU A 447 8.45 3.45 -19.71
CA GLU A 447 9.11 4.07 -20.86
C GLU A 447 9.44 3.11 -22.02
N SER A 448 9.51 1.80 -21.78
CA SER A 448 9.74 0.80 -22.83
C SER A 448 8.43 0.44 -23.52
N TRP A 449 8.05 1.18 -24.56
CA TRP A 449 6.89 0.85 -25.40
C TRP A 449 7.29 0.35 -26.77
N SER A 450 6.76 -0.81 -27.15
CA SER A 450 6.71 -1.31 -28.51
C SER A 450 5.25 -1.46 -28.95
N PRO A 451 4.84 -1.06 -30.17
CA PRO A 451 3.47 -1.23 -30.64
C PRO A 451 3.06 -2.70 -30.83
N PHE A 452 3.98 -3.65 -30.63
CA PHE A 452 3.80 -5.07 -30.88
C PHE A 452 4.07 -5.96 -29.65
N ASP A 453 4.28 -5.38 -28.43
CA ASP A 453 4.41 -6.12 -27.19
C ASP A 453 3.03 -6.45 -26.53
#